data_a3ecc39d1170dbb334e9a70690ecd6cf
#
_entry.id   a3ecc39d1170dbb334e9a70690ecd6cf
#
_cell.length_a   1.000
_cell.length_b   1.000
_cell.length_c   1.000
_cell.angle_alpha   90.00
_cell.angle_beta   90.00
_cell.angle_gamma   90.00
#
_symmetry.space_group_name_H-M   'P 1'
#
loop_
_entity.id
_entity.type
_entity.pdbx_description
1 polymer ?
#
loop_
_entity_poly.entity_id
_entity_poly.type
_entity_poly.pdbx_seq_one_letter_code
_entity_poly.pdbx_strand_id
1 'polypeptide(L)'
;MKMNYIILFLFGVSLCACFDDKGNYDYRDMADITIENIPEVIEVLGNSDHIVVSPKVVSSLDGEVKEGDANFEFTYKIEKKSGGTMVAGQKWVDLNPSKTLNLDTLAAFAADTYIGWFGVTDKRSGVQTSTTFDIKVSSPTYEGWMVLCNEGEQERVRMDMISAISAERVIPAYDVLAPLGFPELRHARGIGFYPNRRANPDDVIYVMSEEGTYRLDRETFKTDESWNINNVDFIIPPGDEHVVYYNTVNNNNSSEALACLCVTDAGNAYAQVLSTPGAAFEKPINTSARGEAPTYRVAPYIGVSMARPGNGKAAVFYDMDNQRFMGWKQGYVDFLMQVLNPIRDKEGALFTFKTGMDLVYMESTRYSNGLVYAILQDAGGKRCIYGINMSGNGYLPESMYKDLNAPDFDKASIFAFHSQFPYMFYAVGNKVYLHNLGTNTTYPMNSIALGEHEVVTMLKFNLYRQCSLKDLNNQSDEFMARQYELMVGSYNTDAPDNNGGKLGFYPVDGVNNSVTKRAEYDGFARIKDVVYRERR
;
A
#
# COMPACT_ATOMS: atom_id res chain seq x y z
N MET A 1 31.51 -79.88 29.33
CA MET A 1 32.47 -79.55 28.25
C MET A 1 32.01 -80.01 26.85
N LYS A 2 30.73 -80.41 26.64
CA LYS A 2 30.20 -80.82 25.32
C LYS A 2 29.22 -79.83 24.69
N MET A 3 28.75 -78.83 25.43
CA MET A 3 27.76 -77.87 24.94
C MET A 3 28.40 -76.67 24.21
N ASN A 4 29.64 -76.31 24.55
CA ASN A 4 30.34 -75.19 23.93
C ASN A 4 30.85 -75.47 22.50
N TYR A 5 31.01 -76.71 22.11
CA TYR A 5 31.44 -77.09 20.76
C TYR A 5 30.28 -77.08 19.75
N ILE A 6 29.04 -77.29 20.20
CA ILE A 6 27.85 -77.24 19.35
C ILE A 6 27.51 -75.79 19.00
N ILE A 7 27.68 -74.83 19.94
CA ILE A 7 27.46 -73.40 19.70
C ILE A 7 28.53 -72.86 18.76
N LEU A 8 29.77 -73.30 18.87
CA LEU A 8 30.87 -72.88 18.00
C LEU A 8 30.70 -73.40 16.56
N PHE A 9 30.10 -74.60 16.39
CA PHE A 9 29.85 -75.20 15.08
C PHE A 9 28.64 -74.54 14.39
N LEU A 10 27.63 -74.16 15.13
CA LEU A 10 26.49 -73.39 14.62
C LEU A 10 26.86 -71.93 14.22
N PHE A 11 27.84 -71.31 14.91
CA PHE A 11 28.33 -69.99 14.56
C PHE A 11 29.30 -70.02 13.35
N GLY A 12 30.01 -71.13 13.13
CA GLY A 12 30.90 -71.35 11.97
C GLY A 12 30.13 -71.60 10.68
N VAL A 13 28.91 -72.18 10.73
CA VAL A 13 28.10 -72.48 9.56
C VAL A 13 27.30 -71.22 9.10
N SER A 14 27.02 -70.26 9.99
CA SER A 14 26.36 -69.02 9.64
C SER A 14 27.28 -68.01 8.96
N LEU A 15 28.61 -68.22 8.94
CA LEU A 15 29.53 -67.29 8.23
C LEU A 15 29.85 -67.70 6.78
N CYS A 16 29.39 -68.92 6.34
CA CYS A 16 29.60 -69.38 4.97
C CYS A 16 28.35 -69.16 4.04
N ALA A 17 27.33 -68.42 4.47
CA ALA A 17 26.23 -68.01 3.62
C ALA A 17 26.55 -66.69 2.98
N CYS A 18 27.73 -66.47 2.42
CA CYS A 18 27.91 -65.57 1.32
C CYS A 18 27.27 -66.25 0.09
N PHE A 19 26.01 -66.09 -0.12
CA PHE A 19 25.44 -66.27 -1.43
C PHE A 19 26.19 -65.28 -2.36
N ASP A 20 27.01 -65.80 -3.24
CA ASP A 20 27.39 -65.14 -4.45
C ASP A 20 26.05 -64.87 -5.20
N ASP A 21 25.45 -63.74 -4.93
CA ASP A 21 24.35 -63.26 -5.71
C ASP A 21 24.91 -62.96 -7.10
N LYS A 22 24.92 -64.00 -7.93
CA LYS A 22 25.10 -63.88 -9.38
C LYS A 22 23.78 -63.38 -9.96
N GLY A 23 23.22 -62.32 -9.33
CA GLY A 23 22.08 -61.64 -9.86
C GLY A 23 22.43 -61.18 -11.26
N ASN A 24 21.64 -61.61 -12.17
CA ASN A 24 21.64 -61.10 -13.56
C ASN A 24 21.05 -59.65 -13.49
N TYR A 25 21.78 -58.77 -12.83
CA TYR A 25 21.43 -57.36 -12.81
C TYR A 25 21.80 -56.80 -14.17
N ASP A 26 20.77 -56.54 -14.93
CA ASP A 26 20.87 -55.73 -16.14
C ASP A 26 21.20 -54.29 -15.69
N TYR A 27 22.49 -54.00 -15.49
CA TYR A 27 22.96 -52.66 -15.15
C TYR A 27 22.69 -51.76 -16.37
N ARG A 28 21.61 -51.00 -16.29
CA ARG A 28 21.37 -49.95 -17.28
C ARG A 28 22.21 -48.74 -16.86
N ASP A 29 22.94 -48.21 -17.83
CA ASP A 29 23.61 -46.94 -17.64
C ASP A 29 22.56 -45.88 -17.31
N MET A 30 22.67 -45.24 -16.16
CA MET A 30 21.81 -44.13 -15.77
C MET A 30 22.38 -42.83 -16.33
N ALA A 31 21.57 -42.05 -17.00
CA ALA A 31 21.95 -40.74 -17.46
C ALA A 31 21.94 -39.74 -16.31
N ASP A 32 23.01 -38.98 -16.16
CA ASP A 32 23.01 -37.76 -15.38
C ASP A 32 22.34 -36.67 -16.21
N ILE A 33 21.25 -36.07 -15.68
CA ILE A 33 20.49 -35.02 -16.34
C ILE A 33 20.84 -33.69 -15.71
N THR A 34 21.31 -32.75 -16.52
CA THR A 34 21.54 -31.35 -16.14
C THR A 34 20.45 -30.49 -16.75
N ILE A 35 19.84 -29.63 -15.91
CA ILE A 35 18.79 -28.68 -16.33
C ILE A 35 19.37 -27.27 -16.19
N GLU A 36 19.39 -26.53 -17.27
CA GLU A 36 19.90 -25.17 -17.37
C GLU A 36 18.79 -24.25 -17.91
N ASN A 37 19.00 -22.95 -17.83
CA ASN A 37 18.14 -21.93 -18.45
C ASN A 37 16.69 -21.88 -17.89
N ILE A 38 16.55 -22.20 -16.59
CA ILE A 38 15.29 -21.95 -15.85
C ILE A 38 15.42 -20.61 -15.13
N PRO A 39 14.50 -19.65 -15.35
CA PRO A 39 14.50 -18.39 -14.60
C PRO A 39 14.20 -18.66 -13.11
N GLU A 40 14.83 -17.92 -12.22
CA GLU A 40 14.54 -18.04 -10.77
C GLU A 40 13.12 -17.57 -10.43
N VAL A 41 12.66 -16.51 -11.12
CA VAL A 41 11.32 -15.91 -10.93
C VAL A 41 10.71 -15.57 -12.29
N ILE A 42 9.44 -15.91 -12.46
CA ILE A 42 8.59 -15.47 -13.60
C ILE A 42 7.50 -14.56 -13.03
N GLU A 43 7.42 -13.32 -13.51
CA GLU A 43 6.41 -12.36 -13.11
C GLU A 43 5.40 -12.16 -14.26
N VAL A 44 4.12 -12.40 -13.98
CA VAL A 44 3.04 -12.42 -14.99
C VAL A 44 1.78 -11.75 -14.50
N LEU A 45 1.03 -11.16 -15.42
CA LEU A 45 -0.32 -10.68 -15.17
C LEU A 45 -1.32 -11.83 -15.40
N GLY A 46 -2.06 -12.19 -14.37
CA GLY A 46 -3.05 -13.28 -14.42
C GLY A 46 -4.12 -13.04 -15.48
N ASN A 47 -4.53 -14.11 -16.17
CA ASN A 47 -5.51 -14.12 -17.26
C ASN A 47 -5.14 -13.24 -18.48
N SER A 48 -3.91 -12.78 -18.58
CA SER A 48 -3.42 -11.95 -19.69
C SER A 48 -2.09 -12.46 -20.24
N ASP A 49 -1.12 -12.70 -19.36
CA ASP A 49 0.21 -13.12 -19.77
C ASP A 49 0.32 -14.64 -19.81
N HIS A 50 1.35 -15.11 -20.50
CA HIS A 50 1.74 -16.51 -20.53
C HIS A 50 2.93 -16.80 -19.62
N ILE A 51 2.91 -17.96 -18.99
CA ILE A 51 4.05 -18.56 -18.34
C ILE A 51 4.86 -19.25 -19.43
N VAL A 52 6.03 -18.69 -19.75
CA VAL A 52 6.91 -19.23 -20.80
C VAL A 52 8.19 -19.72 -20.16
N VAL A 53 8.54 -21.01 -20.40
CA VAL A 53 9.78 -21.61 -19.91
C VAL A 53 10.41 -22.41 -21.06
N SER A 54 11.68 -22.14 -21.35
CA SER A 54 12.45 -22.83 -22.40
C SER A 54 13.76 -23.37 -21.80
N PRO A 55 13.70 -24.52 -21.12
CA PRO A 55 14.86 -25.12 -20.46
C PRO A 55 15.83 -25.69 -21.48
N LYS A 56 17.11 -25.72 -21.11
CA LYS A 56 18.10 -26.52 -21.80
C LYS A 56 18.39 -27.76 -20.94
N VAL A 57 18.15 -28.93 -21.51
CA VAL A 57 18.36 -30.21 -20.83
C VAL A 57 19.52 -30.94 -21.50
N VAL A 58 20.45 -31.42 -20.71
CA VAL A 58 21.61 -32.18 -21.19
C VAL A 58 21.66 -33.52 -20.47
N SER A 59 21.69 -34.62 -21.24
CA SER A 59 21.88 -35.98 -20.76
C SER A 59 23.34 -36.38 -20.96
N SER A 60 23.95 -37.00 -19.96
CA SER A 60 25.34 -37.52 -20.07
C SER A 60 25.49 -38.61 -21.13
N LEU A 61 24.38 -39.27 -21.48
CA LEU A 61 24.38 -40.38 -22.47
C LEU A 61 24.00 -39.92 -23.87
N ASP A 62 23.04 -38.93 -23.96
CA ASP A 62 22.44 -38.57 -25.24
C ASP A 62 22.85 -37.16 -25.74
N GLY A 63 23.57 -36.41 -24.89
CA GLY A 63 23.88 -34.98 -25.15
C GLY A 63 22.69 -34.07 -24.91
N GLU A 64 22.53 -33.03 -25.73
CA GLU A 64 21.42 -32.08 -25.62
C GLU A 64 20.08 -32.70 -26.02
N VAL A 65 19.15 -32.76 -25.07
CA VAL A 65 17.81 -33.32 -25.24
C VAL A 65 16.92 -32.31 -25.97
N LYS A 66 16.22 -32.74 -26.99
CA LYS A 66 15.36 -31.88 -27.82
C LYS A 66 13.89 -32.19 -27.65
N GLU A 67 13.06 -31.25 -28.08
CA GLU A 67 11.62 -31.43 -28.14
C GLU A 67 11.26 -32.68 -28.98
N GLY A 68 10.39 -33.52 -28.41
CA GLY A 68 9.94 -34.76 -29.08
C GLY A 68 10.89 -35.96 -28.96
N ASP A 69 11.98 -35.88 -28.18
CA ASP A 69 12.86 -37.03 -27.91
C ASP A 69 12.09 -38.15 -27.21
N ALA A 70 12.06 -39.34 -27.85
CA ALA A 70 11.26 -40.46 -27.38
C ALA A 70 11.72 -41.04 -26.03
N ASN A 71 12.97 -40.83 -25.66
CA ASN A 71 13.56 -41.35 -24.42
C ASN A 71 13.19 -40.53 -23.19
N PHE A 72 12.70 -39.31 -23.37
CA PHE A 72 12.43 -38.39 -22.25
C PHE A 72 10.96 -38.00 -22.18
N GLU A 73 10.53 -37.68 -20.97
CA GLU A 73 9.23 -37.08 -20.66
C GLU A 73 9.40 -35.85 -19.80
N PHE A 74 8.67 -34.77 -20.11
CA PHE A 74 8.76 -33.50 -19.42
C PHE A 74 7.47 -33.22 -18.66
N THR A 75 7.61 -32.71 -17.44
CA THR A 75 6.48 -32.41 -16.58
C THR A 75 6.63 -31.01 -15.99
N TYR A 76 5.58 -30.21 -16.08
CA TYR A 76 5.49 -28.92 -15.40
C TYR A 76 4.33 -28.96 -14.42
N LYS A 77 4.59 -28.58 -13.19
CA LYS A 77 3.57 -28.50 -12.13
C LYS A 77 3.67 -27.18 -11.41
N ILE A 78 2.55 -26.72 -10.85
CA ILE A 78 2.46 -25.50 -10.06
C ILE A 78 1.73 -25.78 -8.75
N GLU A 79 2.19 -25.18 -7.65
CA GLU A 79 1.50 -25.15 -6.35
C GLU A 79 1.60 -23.77 -5.71
N LYS A 80 0.69 -23.44 -4.78
CA LYS A 80 0.81 -22.21 -3.99
C LYS A 80 2.00 -22.26 -3.05
N LYS A 81 2.83 -21.21 -3.05
CA LYS A 81 3.99 -21.09 -2.16
C LYS A 81 3.57 -21.02 -0.67
N SER A 82 2.41 -20.41 -0.40
CA SER A 82 1.82 -20.34 0.94
C SER A 82 1.24 -21.67 1.44
N GLY A 83 1.20 -22.71 0.58
CA GLY A 83 0.50 -23.97 0.83
C GLY A 83 -1.00 -23.89 0.56
N GLY A 84 -1.69 -25.00 0.80
CA GLY A 84 -3.12 -25.11 0.52
C GLY A 84 -3.43 -25.82 -0.80
N THR A 85 -4.71 -25.76 -1.20
CA THR A 85 -5.21 -26.41 -2.43
C THR A 85 -5.28 -25.42 -3.58
N MET A 86 -4.95 -25.89 -4.78
CA MET A 86 -5.02 -25.11 -6.01
C MET A 86 -6.44 -25.16 -6.62
N VAL A 87 -6.89 -26.34 -7.03
CA VAL A 87 -8.18 -26.58 -7.68
C VAL A 87 -8.78 -27.88 -7.16
N ALA A 88 -10.06 -27.86 -6.82
CA ALA A 88 -10.84 -29.05 -6.46
C ALA A 88 -10.16 -30.00 -5.45
N GLY A 89 -9.47 -29.44 -4.45
CA GLY A 89 -8.78 -30.21 -3.42
C GLY A 89 -7.39 -30.73 -3.81
N GLN A 90 -6.91 -30.46 -5.00
CA GLN A 90 -5.57 -30.84 -5.44
C GLN A 90 -4.54 -29.80 -4.98
N LYS A 91 -3.38 -30.30 -4.51
CA LYS A 91 -2.24 -29.44 -4.13
C LYS A 91 -1.53 -28.89 -5.38
N TRP A 92 -1.49 -29.67 -6.43
CA TRP A 92 -0.74 -29.41 -7.67
C TRP A 92 -1.67 -29.28 -8.87
N VAL A 93 -1.29 -28.44 -9.81
CA VAL A 93 -1.88 -28.37 -11.15
C VAL A 93 -0.80 -28.70 -12.18
N ASP A 94 -1.10 -29.59 -13.13
CA ASP A 94 -0.25 -29.88 -14.28
C ASP A 94 -0.42 -28.77 -15.32
N LEU A 95 0.67 -28.07 -15.64
CA LEU A 95 0.69 -27.02 -16.65
C LEU A 95 0.97 -27.54 -18.07
N ASN A 96 1.42 -28.81 -18.19
CA ASN A 96 1.92 -29.37 -19.44
C ASN A 96 1.36 -30.78 -19.70
N PRO A 97 0.08 -30.91 -19.96
CA PRO A 97 -0.51 -32.21 -20.26
C PRO A 97 0.06 -32.84 -21.52
N SER A 98 0.62 -32.05 -22.45
CA SER A 98 1.24 -32.51 -23.70
C SER A 98 2.66 -33.05 -23.52
N LYS A 99 3.24 -32.90 -22.33
CA LYS A 99 4.60 -33.38 -21.97
C LYS A 99 5.71 -32.82 -22.87
N THR A 100 5.55 -31.58 -23.33
CA THR A 100 6.54 -30.88 -24.14
C THR A 100 7.70 -30.35 -23.32
N LEU A 101 8.89 -30.21 -23.91
CA LEU A 101 10.07 -29.64 -23.28
C LEU A 101 9.84 -28.15 -22.96
N ASN A 102 9.31 -27.41 -23.92
CA ASN A 102 9.01 -26.01 -23.76
C ASN A 102 7.59 -25.83 -23.23
N LEU A 103 7.43 -24.91 -22.26
CA LEU A 103 6.14 -24.49 -21.72
C LEU A 103 5.75 -23.13 -22.29
N ASP A 104 4.53 -23.02 -22.79
CA ASP A 104 3.86 -21.77 -23.13
C ASP A 104 2.38 -21.93 -22.78
N THR A 105 1.97 -21.37 -21.63
CA THR A 105 0.60 -21.51 -21.14
C THR A 105 0.09 -20.22 -20.52
N LEU A 106 -1.20 -19.93 -20.71
CA LEU A 106 -1.85 -18.76 -20.10
C LEU A 106 -1.77 -18.85 -18.56
N ALA A 107 -1.39 -17.78 -17.92
CA ALA A 107 -1.36 -17.66 -16.45
C ALA A 107 -2.78 -17.51 -15.88
N ALA A 108 -3.64 -18.52 -16.05
CA ALA A 108 -5.04 -18.51 -15.60
C ALA A 108 -5.17 -18.82 -14.10
N PHE A 109 -4.44 -18.08 -13.25
CA PHE A 109 -4.41 -18.26 -11.81
C PHE A 109 -4.75 -16.95 -11.08
N ALA A 110 -5.24 -17.07 -9.85
CA ALA A 110 -5.42 -15.91 -8.99
C ALA A 110 -4.08 -15.25 -8.65
N ALA A 111 -4.09 -13.95 -8.36
CA ALA A 111 -2.91 -13.24 -7.93
C ALA A 111 -2.36 -13.85 -6.62
N ASP A 112 -1.17 -14.42 -6.69
CA ASP A 112 -0.45 -15.08 -5.59
C ASP A 112 0.98 -15.42 -6.02
N THR A 113 1.79 -15.93 -5.10
CA THR A 113 3.09 -16.51 -5.41
C THR A 113 2.98 -18.04 -5.44
N TYR A 114 3.49 -18.62 -6.50
CA TYR A 114 3.46 -20.05 -6.75
C TYR A 114 4.88 -20.61 -6.89
N ILE A 115 5.02 -21.91 -6.65
CA ILE A 115 6.22 -22.66 -6.98
C ILE A 115 5.93 -23.45 -8.25
N GLY A 116 6.69 -23.18 -9.30
CA GLY A 116 6.76 -23.97 -10.52
C GLY A 116 7.77 -25.11 -10.34
N TRP A 117 7.45 -26.28 -10.87
CA TRP A 117 8.30 -27.44 -10.91
C TRP A 117 8.49 -27.87 -12.35
N PHE A 118 9.73 -28.04 -12.75
CA PHE A 118 10.06 -28.68 -14.02
C PHE A 118 10.77 -30.01 -13.76
N GLY A 119 10.29 -31.10 -14.32
CA GLY A 119 10.83 -32.43 -14.17
C GLY A 119 11.10 -33.09 -15.53
N VAL A 120 12.24 -33.76 -15.63
CA VAL A 120 12.68 -34.57 -16.77
C VAL A 120 12.78 -36.02 -16.32
N THR A 121 12.04 -36.92 -16.95
CA THR A 121 12.08 -38.35 -16.68
C THR A 121 12.74 -39.07 -17.85
N ASP A 122 13.85 -39.78 -17.60
CA ASP A 122 14.40 -40.73 -18.56
C ASP A 122 13.56 -42.01 -18.51
N LYS A 123 12.82 -42.29 -19.56
CA LYS A 123 11.90 -43.44 -19.66
C LYS A 123 12.61 -44.77 -19.63
N ARG A 124 13.91 -44.84 -19.96
CA ARG A 124 14.69 -46.05 -19.97
C ARG A 124 15.02 -46.51 -18.54
N SER A 125 15.37 -45.57 -17.67
CA SER A 125 15.72 -45.83 -16.29
C SER A 125 14.56 -45.58 -15.31
N GLY A 126 13.58 -44.74 -15.70
CA GLY A 126 12.51 -44.26 -14.84
C GLY A 126 12.97 -43.20 -13.83
N VAL A 127 14.22 -42.73 -13.91
CA VAL A 127 14.76 -41.69 -13.03
C VAL A 127 14.28 -40.31 -13.45
N GLN A 128 13.84 -39.53 -12.49
CA GLN A 128 13.41 -38.15 -12.69
C GLN A 128 14.36 -37.15 -12.03
N THR A 129 14.83 -36.19 -12.78
CA THR A 129 15.55 -35.00 -12.28
C THR A 129 14.61 -33.79 -12.34
N SER A 130 14.57 -32.96 -11.31
CA SER A 130 13.68 -31.81 -11.26
C SER A 130 14.34 -30.57 -10.69
N THR A 131 13.81 -29.40 -11.05
CA THR A 131 14.17 -28.11 -10.50
C THR A 131 12.91 -27.28 -10.23
N THR A 132 13.03 -26.22 -9.42
CA THR A 132 11.94 -25.33 -9.05
C THR A 132 12.25 -23.88 -9.41
N PHE A 133 11.20 -23.10 -9.61
CA PHE A 133 11.27 -21.67 -9.84
C PHE A 133 10.02 -20.99 -9.26
N ASP A 134 10.12 -19.71 -8.94
CA ASP A 134 8.98 -18.94 -8.44
C ASP A 134 8.15 -18.37 -9.61
N ILE A 135 6.82 -18.36 -9.46
CA ILE A 135 5.90 -17.70 -10.38
C ILE A 135 5.07 -16.71 -9.56
N LYS A 136 5.24 -15.42 -9.82
CA LYS A 136 4.44 -14.36 -9.22
C LYS A 136 3.34 -13.96 -10.19
N VAL A 137 2.11 -14.31 -9.86
CA VAL A 137 0.93 -13.90 -10.63
C VAL A 137 0.34 -12.65 -9.98
N SER A 138 0.23 -11.58 -10.75
CA SER A 138 -0.37 -10.31 -10.35
C SER A 138 -1.72 -10.09 -11.02
N SER A 139 -2.52 -9.17 -10.47
CA SER A 139 -3.71 -8.63 -11.14
C SER A 139 -3.57 -7.12 -11.31
N PRO A 140 -4.33 -6.48 -12.20
CA PRO A 140 -4.28 -5.03 -12.36
C PRO A 140 -4.58 -4.27 -11.08
N THR A 141 -5.28 -4.89 -10.13
CA THR A 141 -5.67 -4.28 -8.85
C THR A 141 -4.84 -4.76 -7.66
N TYR A 142 -3.78 -5.56 -7.90
CA TYR A 142 -3.07 -6.29 -6.85
C TYR A 142 -2.14 -5.41 -6.01
N GLU A 143 -1.28 -4.64 -6.68
CA GLU A 143 -0.33 -3.72 -6.07
C GLU A 143 -0.15 -2.50 -6.98
N GLY A 144 0.10 -1.32 -6.42
CA GLY A 144 0.34 -0.10 -7.17
C GLY A 144 -0.38 1.11 -6.62
N TRP A 145 -0.41 2.17 -7.40
CA TRP A 145 -1.09 3.42 -7.02
C TRP A 145 -2.56 3.36 -7.41
N MET A 146 -3.43 3.46 -6.42
CA MET A 146 -4.86 3.70 -6.62
C MET A 146 -5.05 5.20 -6.86
N VAL A 147 -5.63 5.56 -7.99
CA VAL A 147 -5.81 6.94 -8.46
C VAL A 147 -7.30 7.26 -8.43
N LEU A 148 -7.72 8.05 -7.44
CA LEU A 148 -9.12 8.48 -7.30
C LEU A 148 -9.34 9.75 -8.09
N CYS A 149 -10.39 9.76 -8.90
CA CYS A 149 -10.71 10.83 -9.84
C CYS A 149 -12.15 11.28 -9.73
N ASN A 150 -12.39 12.53 -10.16
CA ASN A 150 -13.70 13.06 -10.50
C ASN A 150 -13.84 13.08 -12.03
N GLU A 151 -14.83 12.37 -12.57
CA GLU A 151 -15.03 12.24 -14.00
C GLU A 151 -16.22 13.05 -14.48
N GLY A 152 -16.01 13.81 -15.53
CA GLY A 152 -17.03 14.61 -16.20
C GLY A 152 -17.56 15.78 -15.38
N GLU A 153 -18.59 16.45 -15.93
CA GLU A 153 -19.21 17.63 -15.30
C GLU A 153 -19.95 17.31 -14.00
N GLN A 154 -20.43 16.07 -13.86
CA GLN A 154 -21.12 15.61 -12.65
C GLN A 154 -20.16 15.09 -11.57
N GLU A 155 -18.86 15.14 -11.82
CA GLU A 155 -17.82 14.69 -10.89
C GLU A 155 -18.05 13.25 -10.38
N ARG A 156 -18.43 12.32 -11.28
CA ARG A 156 -18.58 10.89 -10.94
C ARG A 156 -17.27 10.37 -10.31
N VAL A 157 -17.39 9.66 -9.21
CA VAL A 157 -16.27 9.01 -8.57
C VAL A 157 -15.78 7.87 -9.48
N ARG A 158 -14.53 7.96 -9.93
CA ARG A 158 -13.83 6.96 -10.73
C ARG A 158 -12.52 6.60 -10.03
N MET A 159 -12.18 5.32 -10.01
CA MET A 159 -10.87 4.88 -9.54
C MET A 159 -10.12 4.18 -10.67
N ASP A 160 -8.92 4.64 -10.91
CA ASP A 160 -7.95 4.06 -11.80
C ASP A 160 -6.81 3.42 -10.98
N MET A 161 -5.98 2.60 -11.62
CA MET A 161 -4.79 2.03 -11.03
C MET A 161 -3.57 2.29 -11.91
N ILE A 162 -2.43 2.51 -11.29
CA ILE A 162 -1.12 2.32 -11.92
C ILE A 162 -0.54 1.07 -11.28
N SER A 163 -0.72 -0.06 -11.96
CA SER A 163 -0.43 -1.40 -11.45
C SER A 163 1.06 -1.68 -11.53
N ALA A 164 1.69 -2.00 -10.41
CA ALA A 164 3.07 -2.44 -10.33
C ALA A 164 3.11 -3.98 -10.45
N ILE A 165 3.28 -4.49 -11.67
CA ILE A 165 3.39 -5.93 -11.94
C ILE A 165 4.76 -6.43 -11.50
N SER A 166 5.81 -5.67 -11.85
CA SER A 166 7.18 -5.84 -11.37
C SER A 166 7.85 -4.47 -11.23
N ALA A 167 9.09 -4.43 -10.77
CA ALA A 167 9.88 -3.20 -10.69
C ALA A 167 9.99 -2.48 -12.05
N GLU A 168 10.09 -3.25 -13.13
CA GLU A 168 10.29 -2.76 -14.50
C GLU A 168 8.97 -2.63 -15.28
N ARG A 169 7.92 -3.32 -14.85
CA ARG A 169 6.64 -3.35 -15.55
C ARG A 169 5.54 -2.71 -14.73
N VAL A 170 5.23 -1.47 -15.06
CA VAL A 170 4.17 -0.67 -14.45
C VAL A 170 3.19 -0.24 -15.54
N ILE A 171 1.91 -0.56 -15.38
CA ILE A 171 0.87 -0.32 -16.39
C ILE A 171 -0.35 0.37 -15.80
N PRO A 172 -0.98 1.35 -16.49
CA PRO A 172 -2.25 1.91 -16.07
C PRO A 172 -3.41 0.94 -16.36
N ALA A 173 -4.41 0.96 -15.47
CA ALA A 173 -5.71 0.32 -15.64
C ALA A 173 -6.79 1.33 -15.26
N TYR A 174 -7.77 1.54 -16.14
CA TYR A 174 -8.73 2.61 -15.99
C TYR A 174 -10.08 2.10 -15.52
N ASP A 175 -10.77 2.93 -14.72
CA ASP A 175 -12.12 2.70 -14.20
C ASP A 175 -12.33 1.29 -13.62
N VAL A 176 -11.43 0.91 -12.72
CA VAL A 176 -11.39 -0.46 -12.16
C VAL A 176 -12.60 -0.78 -11.27
N LEU A 177 -13.40 0.21 -10.88
CA LEU A 177 -14.60 0.02 -10.06
C LEU A 177 -15.88 -0.18 -10.88
N ALA A 178 -16.02 0.43 -12.05
CA ALA A 178 -17.25 0.36 -12.85
C ALA A 178 -17.66 -1.08 -13.21
N PRO A 179 -16.74 -1.98 -13.66
CA PRO A 179 -17.09 -3.36 -13.97
C PRO A 179 -17.53 -4.17 -12.73
N LEU A 180 -17.27 -3.67 -11.53
CA LEU A 180 -17.56 -4.36 -10.27
C LEU A 180 -18.90 -3.96 -9.64
N GLY A 181 -19.64 -3.02 -10.28
CA GLY A 181 -20.90 -2.52 -9.78
C GLY A 181 -20.76 -1.59 -8.58
N PHE A 182 -19.67 -0.81 -8.53
CA PHE A 182 -19.49 0.22 -7.50
C PHE A 182 -20.65 1.22 -7.55
N PRO A 183 -21.18 1.70 -6.39
CA PRO A 183 -22.24 2.69 -6.35
C PRO A 183 -21.88 3.97 -7.15
N GLU A 184 -22.85 4.54 -7.85
CA GLU A 184 -22.66 5.82 -8.52
C GLU A 184 -22.59 6.95 -7.50
N LEU A 185 -21.36 7.28 -7.08
CA LEU A 185 -21.06 8.36 -6.16
C LEU A 185 -20.48 9.56 -6.92
N ARG A 186 -20.57 10.73 -6.30
CA ARG A 186 -20.04 11.99 -6.84
C ARG A 186 -19.15 12.68 -5.83
N HIS A 187 -18.33 13.63 -6.35
CA HIS A 187 -17.48 14.51 -5.56
C HIS A 187 -16.53 13.71 -4.65
N ALA A 188 -15.58 13.00 -5.28
CA ALA A 188 -14.53 12.26 -4.58
C ALA A 188 -13.80 13.16 -3.56
N ARG A 189 -13.60 12.65 -2.35
CA ARG A 189 -12.90 13.34 -1.25
C ARG A 189 -11.52 12.80 -1.01
N GLY A 190 -11.36 11.48 -1.05
CA GLY A 190 -10.07 10.84 -0.82
C GLY A 190 -10.14 9.33 -0.94
N ILE A 191 -8.98 8.72 -1.03
CA ILE A 191 -8.82 7.27 -0.97
C ILE A 191 -7.87 6.90 0.16
N GLY A 192 -8.21 5.88 0.94
CA GLY A 192 -7.42 5.42 2.06
C GLY A 192 -7.04 3.96 1.93
N PHE A 193 -5.75 3.66 2.11
CA PHE A 193 -5.26 2.31 2.33
C PHE A 193 -4.69 2.22 3.74
N TYR A 194 -5.30 1.40 4.59
CA TYR A 194 -4.98 1.28 6.00
C TYR A 194 -4.62 -0.17 6.32
N PRO A 195 -3.34 -0.50 6.30
CA PRO A 195 -2.89 -1.85 6.58
C PRO A 195 -3.00 -2.18 8.06
N ASN A 196 -3.22 -3.46 8.36
CA ASN A 196 -2.96 -4.05 9.65
C ASN A 196 -3.73 -3.41 10.83
N ARG A 197 -5.05 -3.39 10.76
CA ARG A 197 -5.88 -2.99 11.91
C ARG A 197 -5.83 -4.08 13.00
N ARG A 198 -5.52 -3.70 14.23
CA ARG A 198 -5.28 -4.64 15.34
C ARG A 198 -6.43 -5.62 15.61
N ALA A 199 -7.67 -5.16 15.56
CA ALA A 199 -8.87 -5.98 15.81
C ALA A 199 -9.34 -6.74 14.57
N ASN A 200 -8.88 -6.31 13.39
CA ASN A 200 -9.11 -6.95 12.11
C ASN A 200 -7.80 -6.83 11.33
N PRO A 201 -6.99 -7.91 11.26
CA PRO A 201 -5.66 -7.88 10.64
C PRO A 201 -5.70 -7.64 9.13
N ASP A 202 -6.89 -7.61 8.53
CA ASP A 202 -7.03 -7.35 7.11
C ASP A 202 -6.78 -5.87 6.79
N ASP A 203 -6.17 -5.66 5.64
CA ASP A 203 -6.02 -4.33 5.08
C ASP A 203 -7.39 -3.76 4.72
N VAL A 204 -7.57 -2.47 4.93
CA VAL A 204 -8.83 -1.80 4.62
C VAL A 204 -8.59 -0.72 3.58
N ILE A 205 -9.42 -0.72 2.55
CA ILE A 205 -9.45 0.29 1.50
C ILE A 205 -10.78 1.02 1.60
N TYR A 206 -10.74 2.35 1.70
CA TYR A 206 -11.92 3.20 1.67
C TYR A 206 -11.86 4.14 0.46
N VAL A 207 -12.97 4.24 -0.26
CA VAL A 207 -13.24 5.31 -1.23
C VAL A 207 -14.21 6.27 -0.56
N MET A 208 -13.78 7.53 -0.40
CA MET A 208 -14.53 8.58 0.29
C MET A 208 -15.06 9.59 -0.73
N SER A 209 -16.33 9.95 -0.61
CA SER A 209 -17.01 10.97 -1.42
C SER A 209 -17.91 11.85 -0.56
N GLU A 210 -18.53 12.86 -1.15
CA GLU A 210 -19.55 13.67 -0.45
C GLU A 210 -20.86 12.89 -0.23
N GLU A 211 -21.11 11.83 -1.01
CA GLU A 211 -22.34 11.02 -0.95
C GLU A 211 -22.16 9.72 -0.17
N GLY A 212 -20.99 9.49 0.40
CA GLY A 212 -20.70 8.34 1.25
C GLY A 212 -19.28 7.82 1.13
N THR A 213 -18.91 6.97 2.08
CA THR A 213 -17.62 6.28 2.13
C THR A 213 -17.84 4.79 2.11
N TYR A 214 -17.24 4.12 1.15
CA TYR A 214 -17.39 2.68 0.95
C TYR A 214 -16.06 1.97 1.17
N ARG A 215 -16.14 0.88 1.94
CA ARG A 215 -15.05 -0.08 2.07
C ARG A 215 -15.03 -0.98 0.85
N LEU A 216 -13.85 -1.23 0.30
CA LEU A 216 -13.65 -2.19 -0.77
C LEU A 216 -13.14 -3.52 -0.21
N ASP A 217 -13.57 -4.62 -0.81
CA ASP A 217 -12.89 -5.91 -0.62
C ASP A 217 -11.45 -5.78 -1.11
N ARG A 218 -10.51 -6.20 -0.26
CA ARG A 218 -9.09 -5.96 -0.51
C ARG A 218 -8.52 -6.73 -1.71
N GLU A 219 -9.14 -7.85 -2.09
CA GLU A 219 -8.65 -8.66 -3.20
C GLU A 219 -9.34 -8.32 -4.52
N THR A 220 -10.65 -8.12 -4.46
CA THR A 220 -11.50 -7.99 -5.64
C THR A 220 -11.96 -6.56 -5.92
N PHE A 221 -11.79 -5.63 -4.99
CA PHE A 221 -12.35 -4.27 -4.98
C PHE A 221 -13.89 -4.20 -5.02
N LYS A 222 -14.57 -5.34 -4.91
CA LYS A 222 -16.02 -5.36 -4.83
C LYS A 222 -16.50 -4.66 -3.57
N THR A 223 -17.67 -4.07 -3.66
CA THR A 223 -18.41 -3.47 -2.55
C THR A 223 -19.91 -3.51 -2.86
N ASP A 224 -20.71 -3.26 -1.85
CA ASP A 224 -22.16 -3.05 -1.94
C ASP A 224 -22.61 -2.13 -0.82
N GLU A 225 -23.90 -1.85 -0.72
CA GLU A 225 -24.46 -0.93 0.28
C GLU A 225 -24.20 -1.38 1.73
N SER A 226 -24.05 -2.68 1.98
CA SER A 226 -23.71 -3.18 3.33
C SER A 226 -22.28 -2.83 3.75
N TRP A 227 -21.42 -2.44 2.81
CA TRP A 227 -20.03 -2.04 3.03
C TRP A 227 -19.83 -0.52 3.12
N ASN A 228 -20.92 0.24 3.09
CA ASN A 228 -20.87 1.65 3.49
C ASN A 228 -20.34 1.73 4.93
N ILE A 229 -19.39 2.62 5.18
CA ILE A 229 -18.71 2.77 6.48
C ILE A 229 -19.72 2.97 7.62
N ASN A 230 -20.82 3.66 7.37
CA ASN A 230 -21.90 3.87 8.33
C ASN A 230 -22.55 2.57 8.79
N ASN A 231 -22.54 1.52 7.95
CA ASN A 231 -23.08 0.20 8.25
C ASN A 231 -22.03 -0.76 8.83
N VAL A 232 -20.77 -0.65 8.36
CA VAL A 232 -19.71 -1.62 8.72
C VAL A 232 -18.99 -1.23 10.00
N ASP A 233 -18.67 0.05 10.18
CA ASP A 233 -17.78 0.50 11.24
C ASP A 233 -18.49 1.31 12.34
N PHE A 234 -19.80 1.58 12.22
CA PHE A 234 -20.59 2.25 13.25
C PHE A 234 -21.53 1.28 13.96
N ILE A 235 -21.62 1.37 15.30
CA ILE A 235 -22.69 0.69 16.07
C ILE A 235 -24.02 1.40 15.86
N ILE A 236 -23.98 2.73 15.86
CA ILE A 236 -25.11 3.61 15.58
C ILE A 236 -24.69 4.48 14.41
N PRO A 237 -25.26 4.27 13.22
CA PRO A 237 -24.97 5.14 12.07
C PRO A 237 -25.18 6.62 12.40
N PRO A 238 -24.37 7.53 11.86
CA PRO A 238 -24.45 8.96 12.15
C PRO A 238 -25.63 9.68 11.45
N GLY A 239 -26.67 8.96 11.08
CA GLY A 239 -27.82 9.51 10.34
C GLY A 239 -27.46 9.77 8.88
N ASP A 240 -27.80 10.97 8.40
CA ASP A 240 -27.55 11.40 7.02
C ASP A 240 -26.13 11.94 6.81
N GLU A 241 -25.27 11.87 7.83
CA GLU A 241 -23.89 12.35 7.72
C GLU A 241 -23.01 11.34 6.98
N HIS A 242 -22.07 11.86 6.18
CA HIS A 242 -21.11 11.06 5.44
C HIS A 242 -19.69 11.26 5.97
N VAL A 243 -18.95 10.17 6.17
CA VAL A 243 -17.53 10.27 6.51
C VAL A 243 -16.77 10.82 5.31
N VAL A 244 -16.07 11.95 5.50
CA VAL A 244 -15.31 12.65 4.45
C VAL A 244 -13.81 12.64 4.69
N TYR A 245 -13.38 12.26 5.88
CA TYR A 245 -11.97 12.08 6.21
C TYR A 245 -11.78 10.95 7.23
N TYR A 246 -10.75 10.14 7.01
CA TYR A 246 -10.42 9.00 7.85
C TYR A 246 -8.91 8.91 8.03
N ASN A 247 -8.45 8.58 9.23
CA ASN A 247 -7.04 8.30 9.49
C ASN A 247 -6.87 7.29 10.63
N THR A 248 -5.68 6.72 10.76
CA THR A 248 -5.35 5.75 11.80
C THR A 248 -4.25 6.26 12.72
N VAL A 249 -4.39 5.97 14.00
CA VAL A 249 -3.33 6.13 14.99
C VAL A 249 -2.63 4.79 15.16
N ASN A 250 -1.35 4.73 14.84
CA ASN A 250 -0.60 3.49 14.78
C ASN A 250 0.12 3.18 16.10
N ASN A 251 0.42 1.89 16.30
CA ASN A 251 1.23 1.44 17.43
C ASN A 251 2.67 1.92 17.31
N ASN A 252 3.30 2.13 18.46
CA ASN A 252 4.74 2.42 18.53
C ASN A 252 5.54 1.29 17.84
N ASN A 253 6.43 1.66 16.93
CA ASN A 253 7.31 0.73 16.20
C ASN A 253 6.63 -0.23 15.21
N SER A 254 5.36 -0.07 14.90
CA SER A 254 4.67 -0.91 13.93
C SER A 254 3.73 -0.12 13.03
N SER A 255 3.34 -0.74 11.91
CA SER A 255 2.26 -0.23 11.05
C SER A 255 0.87 -0.56 11.59
N GLU A 256 0.78 -1.32 12.69
CA GLU A 256 -0.48 -1.75 13.28
C GLU A 256 -1.29 -0.55 13.80
N ALA A 257 -2.52 -0.40 13.32
CA ALA A 257 -3.43 0.63 13.79
C ALA A 257 -3.99 0.28 15.18
N LEU A 258 -3.88 1.21 16.12
CA LEU A 258 -4.46 1.11 17.47
C LEU A 258 -5.85 1.71 17.53
N ALA A 259 -6.09 2.76 16.78
CA ALA A 259 -7.37 3.44 16.69
C ALA A 259 -7.61 3.95 15.28
N CYS A 260 -8.88 4.04 14.93
CA CYS A 260 -9.36 4.69 13.73
C CYS A 260 -10.11 5.95 14.14
N LEU A 261 -9.93 7.01 13.38
CA LEU A 261 -10.54 8.30 13.59
C LEU A 261 -11.20 8.74 12.28
N CYS A 262 -12.37 9.33 12.34
CA CYS A 262 -13.01 9.89 11.17
C CYS A 262 -13.69 11.24 11.49
N VAL A 263 -13.95 11.99 10.42
CA VAL A 263 -14.72 13.24 10.46
C VAL A 263 -15.78 13.16 9.38
N THR A 264 -17.01 13.58 9.73
CA THR A 264 -18.14 13.67 8.79
C THR A 264 -18.24 15.05 8.13
N ASP A 265 -19.04 15.13 7.09
CA ASP A 265 -19.38 16.38 6.37
C ASP A 265 -20.07 17.42 7.28
N ALA A 266 -20.81 16.95 8.31
CA ALA A 266 -21.35 17.83 9.35
C ALA A 266 -20.28 18.39 10.31
N GLY A 267 -19.03 17.94 10.21
CA GLY A 267 -17.94 18.32 11.10
C GLY A 267 -17.96 17.58 12.45
N ASN A 268 -18.58 16.41 12.52
CA ASN A 268 -18.55 15.55 13.69
C ASN A 268 -17.35 14.59 13.61
N ALA A 269 -16.63 14.44 14.71
CA ALA A 269 -15.50 13.53 14.82
C ALA A 269 -15.87 12.28 15.62
N TYR A 270 -15.31 11.14 15.21
CA TYR A 270 -15.51 9.85 15.87
C TYR A 270 -14.19 9.12 16.07
N ALA A 271 -14.15 8.24 17.08
CA ALA A 271 -13.00 7.39 17.37
C ALA A 271 -13.42 5.95 17.62
N GLN A 272 -12.68 5.03 17.03
CA GLN A 272 -12.80 3.58 17.20
C GLN A 272 -11.47 3.07 17.76
N VAL A 273 -11.46 2.53 18.98
CA VAL A 273 -10.24 2.01 19.61
C VAL A 273 -10.16 0.51 19.40
N LEU A 274 -9.17 0.07 18.65
CA LEU A 274 -9.02 -1.30 18.13
C LEU A 274 -8.44 -2.30 19.17
N SER A 275 -8.36 -1.94 20.45
CA SER A 275 -7.88 -2.86 21.50
C SER A 275 -8.88 -3.97 21.85
N THR A 276 -10.13 -3.81 21.48
CA THR A 276 -11.23 -4.73 21.77
C THR A 276 -11.80 -5.31 20.47
N PRO A 277 -11.96 -6.64 20.36
CA PRO A 277 -12.66 -7.24 19.22
C PRO A 277 -14.09 -6.67 19.08
N GLY A 278 -14.50 -6.35 17.85
CA GLY A 278 -15.81 -5.76 17.56
C GLY A 278 -15.92 -4.26 17.92
N ALA A 279 -14.79 -3.58 18.17
CA ALA A 279 -14.80 -2.13 18.33
C ALA A 279 -15.37 -1.45 17.08
N ALA A 280 -16.19 -0.43 17.28
CA ALA A 280 -16.80 0.35 16.22
C ALA A 280 -16.89 1.83 16.65
N PHE A 281 -17.21 2.72 15.71
CA PHE A 281 -17.56 4.11 16.03
C PHE A 281 -18.92 4.13 16.75
N GLU A 282 -19.03 4.89 17.84
CA GLU A 282 -20.27 4.94 18.62
C GLU A 282 -20.91 6.33 18.61
N LYS A 283 -20.26 7.28 19.22
CA LYS A 283 -20.76 8.64 19.44
C LYS A 283 -19.72 9.67 19.06
N PRO A 284 -20.16 10.89 18.68
CA PRO A 284 -19.22 11.98 18.42
C PRO A 284 -18.32 12.26 19.63
N ILE A 285 -17.08 12.64 19.35
CA ILE A 285 -16.06 12.98 20.35
C ILE A 285 -15.79 14.49 20.44
N ASN A 286 -16.37 15.31 19.57
CA ASN A 286 -16.33 16.78 19.60
C ASN A 286 -17.45 17.35 20.48
N THR A 287 -17.52 16.85 21.71
CA THR A 287 -18.56 17.16 22.70
C THR A 287 -17.92 17.69 23.99
N SER A 288 -18.71 18.31 24.89
CA SER A 288 -18.23 18.74 26.21
C SER A 288 -18.03 17.57 27.17
N ALA A 289 -18.87 16.56 27.08
CA ALA A 289 -18.76 15.32 27.83
C ALA A 289 -19.26 14.15 26.97
N ARG A 290 -18.87 12.93 27.36
CA ARG A 290 -19.25 11.72 26.63
C ARG A 290 -20.76 11.56 26.52
N GLY A 291 -21.22 11.30 25.30
CA GLY A 291 -22.60 11.01 24.98
C GLY A 291 -23.50 12.24 24.89
N GLU A 292 -22.97 13.42 25.08
CA GLU A 292 -23.64 14.67 24.75
C GLU A 292 -23.60 14.96 23.25
N ALA A 293 -24.42 15.89 22.80
CA ALA A 293 -24.42 16.35 21.42
C ALA A 293 -23.10 17.11 21.10
N PRO A 294 -22.65 17.13 19.84
CA PRO A 294 -21.54 17.96 19.41
C PRO A 294 -21.73 19.43 19.76
N THR A 295 -20.67 20.07 20.23
CA THR A 295 -20.69 21.46 20.68
C THR A 295 -19.92 22.42 19.77
N TYR A 296 -19.20 21.87 18.80
CA TYR A 296 -18.45 22.59 17.77
C TYR A 296 -18.16 21.68 16.59
N ARG A 297 -17.86 22.26 15.43
CA ARG A 297 -17.47 21.52 14.23
C ARG A 297 -15.97 21.42 14.14
N VAL A 298 -15.47 20.26 13.70
CA VAL A 298 -14.06 20.04 13.39
C VAL A 298 -13.80 20.08 11.88
N ALA A 299 -12.63 20.56 11.52
CA ALA A 299 -12.17 20.57 10.13
C ALA A 299 -11.94 19.12 9.64
N PRO A 300 -12.12 18.85 8.32
CA PRO A 300 -11.95 17.51 7.75
C PRO A 300 -10.46 17.12 7.60
N TYR A 301 -9.74 17.22 8.70
CA TYR A 301 -8.34 16.83 8.82
C TYR A 301 -8.07 16.19 10.18
N ILE A 302 -7.22 15.17 10.19
CA ILE A 302 -6.78 14.49 11.41
C ILE A 302 -5.26 14.38 11.37
N GLY A 303 -4.58 15.18 12.17
CA GLY A 303 -3.13 15.07 12.32
C GLY A 303 -2.76 13.91 13.25
N VAL A 304 -1.90 13.02 12.79
CA VAL A 304 -1.37 11.89 13.57
C VAL A 304 0.15 11.89 13.51
N SER A 305 0.81 11.40 14.55
CA SER A 305 2.27 11.23 14.49
C SER A 305 2.62 10.08 13.55
N MET A 306 3.41 10.36 12.54
CA MET A 306 3.98 9.36 11.62
C MET A 306 5.44 9.02 11.97
N ALA A 307 5.92 9.39 13.16
CA ALA A 307 7.26 9.10 13.62
C ALA A 307 7.57 7.59 13.59
N ARG A 308 8.84 7.26 13.34
CA ARG A 308 9.35 5.89 13.42
C ARG A 308 10.66 5.87 14.24
N PRO A 309 10.72 5.16 15.37
CA PRO A 309 9.63 4.44 16.05
C PRO A 309 8.56 5.40 16.56
N GLY A 310 7.30 5.04 16.31
CA GLY A 310 6.17 5.93 16.59
C GLY A 310 5.85 6.08 18.08
N ASN A 311 5.44 7.27 18.48
CA ASN A 311 4.77 7.53 19.75
C ASN A 311 3.27 7.78 19.55
N GLY A 312 2.68 7.08 18.60
CA GLY A 312 1.42 7.36 17.95
C GLY A 312 0.15 7.09 18.73
N LYS A 313 0.08 7.49 20.01
CA LYS A 313 -1.17 7.36 20.80
C LYS A 313 -2.01 8.64 20.82
N ALA A 314 -1.70 9.60 19.97
CA ALA A 314 -2.36 10.90 19.96
C ALA A 314 -2.70 11.35 18.53
N ALA A 315 -3.75 12.16 18.44
CA ALA A 315 -4.13 12.86 17.23
C ALA A 315 -4.49 14.31 17.56
N VAL A 316 -4.39 15.18 16.56
CA VAL A 316 -4.78 16.58 16.63
C VAL A 316 -5.89 16.88 15.61
N PHE A 317 -6.90 17.60 16.06
CA PHE A 317 -8.03 18.09 15.29
C PHE A 317 -8.07 19.61 15.35
N TYR A 318 -8.89 20.23 14.53
CA TYR A 318 -9.10 21.66 14.55
C TYR A 318 -10.57 22.01 14.76
N ASP A 319 -10.90 22.69 15.86
CA ASP A 319 -12.20 23.26 16.17
C ASP A 319 -12.37 24.53 15.34
N MET A 320 -13.19 24.46 14.30
CA MET A 320 -13.41 25.57 13.38
C MET A 320 -14.20 26.71 14.01
N ASP A 321 -15.10 26.41 14.92
CA ASP A 321 -16.00 27.41 15.50
C ASP A 321 -15.29 28.26 16.57
N ASN A 322 -14.31 27.70 17.26
CA ASN A 322 -13.52 28.40 18.27
C ASN A 322 -12.07 28.66 17.83
N GLN A 323 -11.70 28.31 16.60
CA GLN A 323 -10.41 28.56 15.98
C GLN A 323 -9.22 28.07 16.85
N ARG A 324 -9.24 26.78 17.21
CA ARG A 324 -8.25 26.18 18.11
C ARG A 324 -7.96 24.73 17.78
N PHE A 325 -6.77 24.28 18.16
CA PHE A 325 -6.41 22.87 18.09
C PHE A 325 -6.99 22.09 19.27
N MET A 326 -7.50 20.90 18.97
CA MET A 326 -8.06 19.96 19.93
C MET A 326 -7.24 18.67 19.89
N GLY A 327 -6.98 18.09 21.05
CA GLY A 327 -6.21 16.87 21.21
C GLY A 327 -7.09 15.66 21.50
N TRP A 328 -6.78 14.55 20.85
CA TRP A 328 -7.27 13.22 21.20
C TRP A 328 -6.09 12.35 21.65
N LYS A 329 -6.27 11.58 22.72
CA LYS A 329 -5.26 10.62 23.19
C LYS A 329 -5.93 9.32 23.58
N GLN A 330 -5.31 8.21 23.22
CA GLN A 330 -5.70 6.92 23.73
C GLN A 330 -5.32 6.82 25.22
N GLY A 331 -6.32 6.65 26.09
CA GLY A 331 -6.10 6.43 27.54
C GLY A 331 -5.85 4.97 27.86
N TYR A 332 -5.20 4.72 29.00
CA TYR A 332 -4.92 3.37 29.50
C TYR A 332 -6.14 2.71 30.18
N VAL A 333 -7.07 3.50 30.69
CA VAL A 333 -8.16 3.03 31.57
C VAL A 333 -9.55 3.24 30.96
N ASP A 334 -9.71 4.22 30.05
CA ASP A 334 -11.00 4.54 29.42
C ASP A 334 -10.91 4.40 27.89
N PHE A 335 -10.84 3.19 27.40
CA PHE A 335 -10.74 2.90 25.97
C PHE A 335 -11.93 3.41 25.13
N LEU A 336 -13.06 3.68 25.75
CA LEU A 336 -14.32 3.94 25.06
C LEU A 336 -14.79 5.40 25.12
N MET A 337 -14.02 6.34 25.71
CA MET A 337 -14.65 7.52 26.28
C MET A 337 -13.95 8.85 26.05
N GLN A 338 -12.93 8.92 25.22
CA GLN A 338 -12.19 10.18 25.12
C GLN A 338 -12.84 11.14 24.13
N VAL A 339 -13.40 12.21 24.68
CA VAL A 339 -13.76 13.39 23.90
C VAL A 339 -12.50 14.17 23.51
N LEU A 340 -12.61 15.00 22.48
CA LEU A 340 -11.57 15.95 22.13
C LEU A 340 -11.41 16.99 23.26
N ASN A 341 -10.17 17.23 23.65
CA ASN A 341 -9.86 18.23 24.67
C ASN A 341 -9.08 19.40 24.09
N PRO A 342 -9.34 20.65 24.54
CA PRO A 342 -8.47 21.77 24.22
C PRO A 342 -7.04 21.46 24.62
N ILE A 343 -6.09 21.67 23.73
CA ILE A 343 -4.69 21.49 24.05
C ILE A 343 -4.24 22.69 24.92
N ARG A 344 -3.65 22.38 26.06
CA ARG A 344 -3.19 23.41 27.03
C ARG A 344 -1.92 24.07 26.51
N ASP A 345 -1.93 25.39 26.52
CA ASP A 345 -0.74 26.18 26.27
C ASP A 345 0.26 26.03 27.40
N LYS A 346 1.56 26.09 27.07
CA LYS A 346 2.64 26.16 28.03
C LYS A 346 3.20 27.58 28.06
N GLU A 347 3.60 28.06 29.22
CA GLU A 347 4.31 29.32 29.31
C GLU A 347 5.59 29.31 28.48
N GLY A 348 5.83 30.36 27.71
CA GLY A 348 6.98 30.46 26.80
C GLY A 348 6.90 29.59 25.55
N ALA A 349 5.75 28.97 25.24
CA ALA A 349 5.55 28.20 24.01
C ALA A 349 5.66 29.09 22.77
N LEU A 350 6.12 28.50 21.66
CA LEU A 350 6.33 29.19 20.40
C LEU A 350 5.04 29.80 19.83
N PHE A 351 3.91 29.15 20.07
CA PHE A 351 2.57 29.61 19.72
C PHE A 351 1.52 29.04 20.67
N THR A 352 0.33 29.63 20.68
CA THR A 352 -0.83 29.13 21.43
C THR A 352 -1.69 28.25 20.55
N PHE A 353 -2.27 27.20 21.12
CA PHE A 353 -3.17 26.29 20.42
C PHE A 353 -4.56 26.91 20.12
N LYS A 354 -4.96 27.94 20.89
CA LYS A 354 -6.07 28.81 20.49
C LYS A 354 -5.53 29.89 19.56
N THR A 355 -5.67 29.66 18.26
CA THR A 355 -5.00 30.45 17.22
C THR A 355 -5.74 31.72 16.85
N GLY A 356 -7.09 31.71 16.91
CA GLY A 356 -7.95 32.77 16.39
C GLY A 356 -7.89 32.92 14.86
N MET A 357 -7.48 31.87 14.14
CA MET A 357 -7.31 31.84 12.68
C MET A 357 -8.10 30.68 12.06
N ASP A 358 -8.39 30.74 10.78
CA ASP A 358 -9.01 29.63 10.06
C ASP A 358 -7.97 28.62 9.63
N LEU A 359 -8.32 27.32 9.70
CA LEU A 359 -7.49 26.25 9.15
C LEU A 359 -7.70 26.13 7.64
N VAL A 360 -6.65 26.27 6.86
CA VAL A 360 -6.64 26.08 5.40
C VAL A 360 -6.29 24.65 5.03
N TYR A 361 -5.28 24.07 5.69
CA TYR A 361 -4.78 22.73 5.40
C TYR A 361 -4.05 22.13 6.60
N MET A 362 -4.09 20.81 6.75
CA MET A 362 -3.29 20.11 7.76
C MET A 362 -2.81 18.77 7.24
N GLU A 363 -1.54 18.45 7.47
CA GLU A 363 -0.91 17.22 7.01
C GLU A 363 0.05 16.63 8.04
N SER A 364 0.03 15.31 8.13
CA SER A 364 0.97 14.52 8.93
C SER A 364 2.21 14.16 8.13
N THR A 365 3.39 14.34 8.68
CA THR A 365 4.66 13.99 8.04
C THR A 365 5.50 13.06 8.92
N ARG A 366 6.58 12.50 8.35
CA ARG A 366 7.64 11.82 9.12
C ARG A 366 8.79 12.76 9.50
N TYR A 367 8.76 13.99 9.00
CA TYR A 367 9.77 14.99 9.33
C TYR A 367 9.81 15.29 10.83
N SER A 368 11.01 15.53 11.37
CA SER A 368 11.22 15.91 12.78
C SER A 368 10.44 15.04 13.78
N ASN A 369 10.56 13.71 13.66
CA ASN A 369 9.85 12.74 14.51
C ASN A 369 8.32 12.79 14.41
N GLY A 370 7.78 13.05 13.23
CA GLY A 370 6.35 12.95 12.98
C GLY A 370 5.59 14.26 13.19
N LEU A 371 6.15 15.35 12.69
CA LEU A 371 5.56 16.67 12.75
C LEU A 371 4.26 16.74 11.94
N VAL A 372 3.22 17.31 12.53
CA VAL A 372 1.99 17.70 11.84
C VAL A 372 2.08 19.19 11.51
N TYR A 373 1.99 19.49 10.21
CA TYR A 373 1.93 20.87 9.74
C TYR A 373 0.50 21.33 9.54
N ALA A 374 0.22 22.57 9.94
CA ALA A 374 -1.06 23.24 9.73
C ALA A 374 -0.83 24.61 9.07
N ILE A 375 -1.52 24.87 7.96
CA ILE A 375 -1.59 26.18 7.32
C ILE A 375 -2.80 26.89 7.88
N LEU A 376 -2.57 28.04 8.52
CA LEU A 376 -3.59 28.87 9.15
C LEU A 376 -3.68 30.20 8.42
N GLN A 377 -4.88 30.79 8.39
CA GLN A 377 -5.16 32.07 7.75
C GLN A 377 -5.85 33.01 8.74
N ASP A 378 -5.31 34.20 8.92
CA ASP A 378 -5.92 35.23 9.76
C ASP A 378 -7.08 35.94 9.04
N ALA A 379 -7.80 36.78 9.76
CA ALA A 379 -8.92 37.56 9.23
C ALA A 379 -8.53 38.54 8.10
N GLY A 380 -7.25 38.87 7.97
CA GLY A 380 -6.69 39.67 6.90
C GLY A 380 -6.28 38.87 5.66
N GLY A 381 -6.47 37.56 5.66
CA GLY A 381 -6.08 36.66 4.57
C GLY A 381 -4.60 36.26 4.59
N LYS A 382 -3.82 36.71 5.58
CA LYS A 382 -2.42 36.35 5.71
C LYS A 382 -2.27 34.94 6.27
N ARG A 383 -1.43 34.14 5.63
CA ARG A 383 -1.18 32.75 6.02
C ARG A 383 0.11 32.57 6.80
N CYS A 384 0.09 31.60 7.72
CA CYS A 384 1.24 31.12 8.44
C CYS A 384 1.21 29.59 8.56
N ILE A 385 2.33 28.98 8.96
CA ILE A 385 2.45 27.54 9.12
C ILE A 385 2.87 27.24 10.54
N TYR A 386 2.12 26.36 11.20
CA TYR A 386 2.44 25.82 12.51
C TYR A 386 2.83 24.36 12.41
N GLY A 387 3.88 23.96 13.12
CA GLY A 387 4.32 22.57 13.24
C GLY A 387 4.08 22.06 14.66
N ILE A 388 3.28 21.02 14.79
CA ILE A 388 2.90 20.39 16.06
C ILE A 388 3.57 19.03 16.16
N ASN A 389 4.40 18.83 17.19
CA ASN A 389 4.98 17.53 17.49
C ASN A 389 4.16 16.82 18.56
N MET A 390 3.83 15.56 18.31
CA MET A 390 3.09 14.70 19.24
C MET A 390 3.95 13.61 19.84
N SER A 391 5.27 13.78 19.87
CA SER A 391 6.18 12.82 20.49
C SER A 391 5.94 12.73 22.00
N GLY A 392 6.04 11.51 22.54
CA GLY A 392 5.72 11.27 23.94
C GLY A 392 4.22 11.35 24.25
N ASN A 393 3.86 11.92 25.40
CA ASN A 393 2.48 12.03 25.87
C ASN A 393 1.89 13.44 25.73
N GLY A 394 2.49 14.31 24.91
CA GLY A 394 2.11 15.70 24.81
C GLY A 394 1.93 16.21 23.37
N TYR A 395 1.45 17.44 23.29
CA TYR A 395 1.43 18.23 22.08
C TYR A 395 2.43 19.37 22.28
N LEU A 396 3.38 19.51 21.37
CA LEU A 396 4.44 20.51 21.48
C LEU A 396 4.38 21.45 20.28
N PRO A 397 4.30 22.78 20.48
CA PRO A 397 4.54 23.76 19.44
C PRO A 397 6.03 23.72 19.06
N GLU A 398 6.38 23.06 17.95
CA GLU A 398 7.76 22.83 17.54
C GLU A 398 8.27 23.86 16.54
N SER A 399 7.44 24.28 15.62
CA SER A 399 7.81 25.28 14.62
C SER A 399 6.66 26.23 14.27
N MET A 400 7.04 27.46 13.94
CA MET A 400 6.11 28.49 13.50
C MET A 400 6.79 29.34 12.42
N TYR A 401 6.15 29.40 11.26
CA TYR A 401 6.63 30.16 10.11
C TYR A 401 5.61 31.25 9.80
N LYS A 402 6.03 32.48 9.99
CA LYS A 402 5.31 33.71 9.64
C LYS A 402 6.12 34.48 8.59
N ASP A 403 5.46 35.40 7.92
CA ASP A 403 6.10 36.26 6.92
C ASP A 403 6.85 35.46 5.83
N LEU A 404 6.16 34.45 5.29
CA LEU A 404 6.68 33.56 4.27
C LEU A 404 6.97 34.33 2.99
N ASN A 405 8.21 34.20 2.49
CA ASN A 405 8.59 34.71 1.17
C ASN A 405 8.14 33.71 0.09
N ALA A 406 6.82 33.55 -0.06
CA ALA A 406 6.18 32.56 -0.91
C ALA A 406 5.19 33.26 -1.86
N PRO A 407 5.54 33.41 -3.15
CA PRO A 407 4.70 34.07 -4.15
C PRO A 407 3.33 33.40 -4.27
N ASP A 408 2.26 34.19 -4.32
CA ASP A 408 0.87 33.74 -4.48
C ASP A 408 0.41 32.65 -3.47
N PHE A 409 1.08 32.52 -2.34
CA PHE A 409 0.76 31.52 -1.32
C PHE A 409 -0.65 31.69 -0.75
N ASP A 410 -1.12 32.94 -0.67
CA ASP A 410 -2.49 33.29 -0.29
C ASP A 410 -3.56 32.74 -1.24
N LYS A 411 -3.21 32.51 -2.52
CA LYS A 411 -4.10 31.97 -3.55
C LYS A 411 -4.03 30.44 -3.68
N ALA A 412 -3.01 29.82 -3.09
CA ALA A 412 -2.82 28.38 -3.18
C ALA A 412 -3.92 27.60 -2.43
N SER A 413 -4.37 26.50 -2.99
CA SER A 413 -5.34 25.57 -2.37
C SER A 413 -4.84 24.12 -2.32
N ILE A 414 -3.69 23.83 -2.90
CA ILE A 414 -3.12 22.49 -3.02
C ILE A 414 -1.71 22.54 -2.42
N PHE A 415 -1.46 21.67 -1.44
CA PHE A 415 -0.24 21.66 -0.65
C PHE A 415 0.24 20.23 -0.42
N ALA A 416 1.56 20.08 -0.19
CA ALA A 416 2.16 18.85 0.31
C ALA A 416 3.42 19.18 1.12
N PHE A 417 3.60 18.55 2.28
CA PHE A 417 4.79 18.70 3.11
C PHE A 417 5.71 17.48 2.98
N HIS A 418 7.01 17.72 2.80
CA HIS A 418 7.99 16.65 2.64
C HIS A 418 8.31 15.99 3.99
N SER A 419 8.56 14.67 3.97
CA SER A 419 8.81 13.89 5.19
C SER A 419 10.29 13.77 5.59
N GLN A 420 11.23 14.23 4.76
CA GLN A 420 12.67 14.19 5.05
C GLN A 420 13.30 15.59 5.12
N PHE A 421 12.71 16.56 4.44
CA PHE A 421 13.23 17.93 4.36
C PHE A 421 12.19 18.93 4.89
N PRO A 422 12.60 20.12 5.37
CA PRO A 422 11.67 21.18 5.78
C PRO A 422 11.08 21.89 4.54
N TYR A 423 10.41 21.14 3.68
CA TYR A 423 9.89 21.65 2.43
C TYR A 423 8.36 21.56 2.40
N MET A 424 7.76 22.64 1.94
CA MET A 424 6.36 22.70 1.53
C MET A 424 6.31 22.88 0.02
N PHE A 425 5.53 22.05 -0.66
CA PHE A 425 5.14 22.26 -2.04
C PHE A 425 3.73 22.85 -2.08
N TYR A 426 3.50 23.78 -2.98
CA TYR A 426 2.18 24.34 -3.19
C TYR A 426 1.96 24.67 -4.68
N ALA A 427 0.69 24.69 -5.09
CA ALA A 427 0.33 24.97 -6.47
C ALA A 427 -0.63 26.15 -6.59
N VAL A 428 -0.42 26.94 -7.66
CA VAL A 428 -1.30 28.02 -8.08
C VAL A 428 -1.52 27.90 -9.59
N GLY A 429 -2.73 27.49 -9.99
CA GLY A 429 -3.04 27.23 -11.39
C GLY A 429 -2.19 26.08 -11.96
N ASN A 430 -1.37 26.40 -12.96
CA ASN A 430 -0.44 25.46 -13.59
C ASN A 430 1.00 25.56 -13.05
N LYS A 431 1.24 26.30 -11.98
CA LYS A 431 2.58 26.48 -11.40
C LYS A 431 2.70 25.73 -10.08
N VAL A 432 3.83 25.05 -9.91
CA VAL A 432 4.21 24.39 -8.65
C VAL A 432 5.44 25.09 -8.09
N TYR A 433 5.41 25.33 -6.79
CA TYR A 433 6.51 25.94 -6.05
C TYR A 433 6.98 25.02 -4.93
N LEU A 434 8.28 25.01 -4.67
CA LEU A 434 8.90 24.49 -3.46
C LEU A 434 9.27 25.67 -2.56
N HIS A 435 8.73 25.68 -1.35
CA HIS A 435 9.14 26.63 -0.30
C HIS A 435 9.98 25.90 0.74
N ASN A 436 11.24 26.32 0.89
CA ASN A 436 12.14 25.81 1.93
C ASN A 436 11.88 26.57 3.23
N LEU A 437 11.23 25.90 4.17
CA LEU A 437 10.87 26.47 5.49
C LEU A 437 12.10 26.84 6.32
N GLY A 438 13.23 26.15 6.14
CA GLY A 438 14.46 26.40 6.88
C GLY A 438 15.17 27.70 6.44
N THR A 439 15.05 28.08 5.18
CA THR A 439 15.71 29.26 4.60
C THR A 439 14.73 30.38 4.24
N ASN A 440 13.43 30.16 4.36
CA ASN A 440 12.36 31.06 3.92
C ASN A 440 12.53 31.49 2.45
N THR A 441 12.86 30.55 1.57
CA THR A 441 13.11 30.79 0.15
C THR A 441 12.21 29.92 -0.70
N THR A 442 11.66 30.48 -1.77
CA THR A 442 10.79 29.77 -2.71
C THR A 442 11.45 29.57 -4.05
N TYR A 443 11.30 28.38 -4.60
CA TYR A 443 11.81 27.98 -5.90
C TYR A 443 10.65 27.54 -6.80
N PRO A 444 10.53 28.11 -8.03
CA PRO A 444 9.57 27.58 -9.00
C PRO A 444 10.04 26.23 -9.53
N MET A 445 9.15 25.25 -9.58
CA MET A 445 9.47 23.90 -10.07
C MET A 445 9.28 23.82 -11.58
N ASN A 446 10.19 24.43 -12.34
CA ASN A 446 10.12 24.49 -13.82
C ASN A 446 10.23 23.11 -14.49
N SER A 447 10.75 22.10 -13.81
CA SER A 447 10.74 20.70 -14.27
C SER A 447 9.36 20.05 -14.27
N ILE A 448 8.40 20.66 -13.57
CA ILE A 448 6.96 20.32 -13.63
C ILE A 448 6.34 21.26 -14.67
N ALA A 449 6.59 20.96 -15.95
CA ALA A 449 6.10 21.79 -17.05
C ALA A 449 4.68 21.40 -17.42
N LEU A 450 3.73 22.25 -17.08
CA LEU A 450 2.31 22.10 -17.45
C LEU A 450 1.96 23.08 -18.58
N GLY A 451 1.06 22.63 -19.47
CA GLY A 451 0.55 23.45 -20.57
C GLY A 451 -0.35 24.61 -20.09
N GLU A 452 -0.70 25.50 -21.01
CA GLU A 452 -1.55 26.66 -20.71
C GLU A 452 -2.95 26.27 -20.22
N HIS A 453 -3.49 25.16 -20.74
CA HIS A 453 -4.81 24.61 -20.38
C HIS A 453 -4.74 23.51 -19.33
N GLU A 454 -3.59 23.28 -18.73
CA GLU A 454 -3.42 22.32 -17.66
C GLU A 454 -3.43 23.01 -16.30
N VAL A 455 -4.10 22.40 -15.33
CA VAL A 455 -4.15 22.85 -13.93
C VAL A 455 -3.66 21.75 -13.02
N VAL A 456 -2.96 22.10 -11.95
CA VAL A 456 -2.63 21.15 -10.89
C VAL A 456 -3.92 20.81 -10.13
N THR A 457 -4.16 19.52 -9.91
CA THR A 457 -5.34 19.03 -9.19
C THR A 457 -4.97 18.36 -7.85
N MET A 458 -3.72 17.89 -7.72
CA MET A 458 -3.25 17.20 -6.53
C MET A 458 -1.72 17.32 -6.40
N LEU A 459 -1.25 17.55 -5.18
CA LEU A 459 0.13 17.36 -4.74
C LEU A 459 0.12 16.41 -3.54
N LYS A 460 0.93 15.37 -3.57
CA LYS A 460 1.05 14.43 -2.47
C LYS A 460 2.39 13.70 -2.53
N PHE A 461 2.96 13.35 -1.37
CA PHE A 461 4.14 12.51 -1.34
C PHE A 461 3.77 11.03 -1.34
N ASN A 462 4.52 10.25 -2.10
CA ASN A 462 4.42 8.79 -2.08
C ASN A 462 4.95 8.27 -0.74
N LEU A 463 4.05 7.78 0.11
CA LEU A 463 4.38 7.28 1.44
C LEU A 463 3.95 5.82 1.57
N TYR A 464 4.91 4.93 1.81
CA TYR A 464 4.62 3.55 2.15
C TYR A 464 4.22 3.45 3.63
N ARG A 465 3.07 2.86 3.92
CA ARG A 465 2.48 2.80 5.26
C ARG A 465 2.82 1.54 6.03
N GLN A 466 2.90 0.40 5.35
CA GLN A 466 3.15 -0.91 5.97
C GLN A 466 4.59 -1.12 6.43
N CYS A 467 5.53 -0.42 5.83
CA CYS A 467 6.94 -0.63 6.12
C CYS A 467 7.28 -0.29 7.58
N SER A 468 7.37 -1.29 8.43
CA SER A 468 8.10 -1.19 9.69
C SER A 468 9.59 -0.94 9.39
N LEU A 469 10.39 -0.53 10.38
CA LEU A 469 11.85 -0.42 10.19
C LEU A 469 12.47 -1.73 9.71
N LYS A 470 11.92 -2.87 10.16
CA LYS A 470 12.36 -4.21 9.73
C LYS A 470 12.02 -4.46 8.27
N ASP A 471 10.81 -4.11 7.85
CA ASP A 471 10.37 -4.28 6.47
C ASP A 471 11.11 -3.32 5.52
N LEU A 472 11.38 -2.08 5.97
CA LEU A 472 12.20 -1.13 5.21
C LEU A 472 13.59 -1.67 4.91
N ASN A 473 14.21 -2.38 5.85
CA ASN A 473 15.53 -2.99 5.65
C ASN A 473 15.51 -4.20 4.70
N ASN A 474 14.34 -4.76 4.43
CA ASN A 474 14.16 -5.91 3.55
C ASN A 474 13.61 -5.54 2.16
N GLN A 475 13.27 -4.27 1.93
CA GLN A 475 12.81 -3.80 0.62
C GLN A 475 14.00 -3.54 -0.32
N SER A 476 13.77 -3.70 -1.62
CA SER A 476 14.78 -3.36 -2.61
C SER A 476 15.11 -1.86 -2.58
N ASP A 477 16.35 -1.51 -2.93
CA ASP A 477 16.77 -0.12 -3.03
C ASP A 477 15.89 0.66 -4.03
N GLU A 478 15.45 0.02 -5.10
CA GLU A 478 14.56 0.60 -6.10
C GLU A 478 13.17 0.92 -5.54
N PHE A 479 12.57 0.01 -4.76
CA PHE A 479 11.32 0.27 -4.07
C PHE A 479 11.47 1.44 -3.09
N MET A 480 12.55 1.46 -2.32
CA MET A 480 12.81 2.52 -1.34
C MET A 480 13.10 3.87 -2.00
N ALA A 481 13.71 3.89 -3.17
CA ALA A 481 13.96 5.12 -3.94
C ALA A 481 12.67 5.84 -4.37
N ARG A 482 11.55 5.13 -4.48
CA ARG A 482 10.22 5.71 -4.79
C ARG A 482 9.52 6.33 -3.58
N GLN A 483 10.00 6.06 -2.36
CA GLN A 483 9.45 6.68 -1.17
C GLN A 483 9.81 8.16 -1.16
N TYR A 484 8.85 9.00 -0.80
CA TYR A 484 8.96 10.47 -0.76
C TYR A 484 9.07 11.16 -2.13
N GLU A 485 8.81 10.48 -3.23
CA GLU A 485 8.60 11.16 -4.51
C GLU A 485 7.37 12.06 -4.42
N LEU A 486 7.47 13.27 -4.99
CA LEU A 486 6.30 14.12 -5.18
C LEU A 486 5.44 13.57 -6.32
N MET A 487 4.20 13.26 -6.02
CA MET A 487 3.15 12.94 -7.00
C MET A 487 2.43 14.23 -7.35
N VAL A 488 2.33 14.52 -8.64
CA VAL A 488 1.65 15.69 -9.17
C VAL A 488 0.52 15.23 -10.07
N GLY A 489 -0.72 15.42 -9.62
CA GLY A 489 -1.90 15.30 -10.46
C GLY A 489 -2.14 16.59 -11.23
N SER A 490 -2.32 16.50 -12.53
CA SER A 490 -2.75 17.63 -13.38
C SER A 490 -3.93 17.21 -14.27
N TYR A 491 -4.63 18.21 -14.82
CA TYR A 491 -5.76 17.98 -15.69
C TYR A 491 -5.79 19.02 -16.81
N ASN A 492 -5.88 18.55 -18.05
CA ASN A 492 -6.12 19.41 -19.21
C ASN A 492 -7.62 19.72 -19.33
N THR A 493 -7.97 21.00 -19.16
CA THR A 493 -9.38 21.46 -19.19
C THR A 493 -10.02 21.37 -20.56
N ASP A 494 -9.24 21.25 -21.62
CA ASP A 494 -9.70 21.16 -23.01
C ASP A 494 -9.82 19.71 -23.51
N ALA A 495 -9.59 18.72 -22.63
CA ALA A 495 -9.70 17.32 -23.02
C ALA A 495 -11.15 16.94 -23.35
N PRO A 496 -11.43 16.42 -24.55
CA PRO A 496 -12.80 16.23 -25.03
C PRO A 496 -13.53 15.03 -24.39
N ASP A 497 -12.81 14.10 -23.82
CA ASP A 497 -13.30 12.79 -23.36
C ASP A 497 -13.23 12.60 -21.83
N ASN A 498 -13.03 13.68 -21.08
CA ASN A 498 -12.83 13.69 -19.62
C ASN A 498 -11.59 12.87 -19.13
N ASN A 499 -10.69 12.48 -20.02
CA ASN A 499 -9.47 11.73 -19.71
C ASN A 499 -8.20 12.61 -19.81
N GLY A 500 -8.33 13.92 -19.55
CA GLY A 500 -7.24 14.89 -19.56
C GLY A 500 -6.31 14.83 -18.35
N GLY A 501 -6.51 13.88 -17.43
CA GLY A 501 -5.72 13.74 -16.23
C GLY A 501 -4.38 13.08 -16.47
N LYS A 502 -3.34 13.60 -15.78
CA LYS A 502 -1.98 13.03 -15.76
C LYS A 502 -1.49 12.92 -14.33
N LEU A 503 -0.69 11.89 -14.06
CA LEU A 503 0.02 11.70 -12.79
C LEU A 503 1.52 11.60 -13.05
N GLY A 504 2.26 12.59 -12.59
CA GLY A 504 3.72 12.64 -12.65
C GLY A 504 4.35 12.27 -11.31
N PHE A 505 5.50 11.61 -11.36
CA PHE A 505 6.33 11.22 -10.21
C PHE A 505 7.67 11.93 -10.27
N TYR A 506 8.00 12.64 -9.19
CA TYR A 506 9.15 13.53 -9.14
C TYR A 506 9.98 13.28 -7.87
N PRO A 507 11.12 12.57 -7.94
CA PRO A 507 12.12 12.56 -6.88
C PRO A 507 12.56 13.97 -6.50
N VAL A 508 12.68 14.20 -5.19
CA VAL A 508 13.09 15.51 -4.63
C VAL A 508 14.58 15.52 -4.32
N ASP A 509 15.30 16.49 -4.90
CA ASP A 509 16.69 16.75 -4.57
C ASP A 509 16.79 17.78 -3.44
N GLY A 510 17.08 17.30 -2.24
CA GLY A 510 17.23 18.14 -1.05
C GLY A 510 18.47 19.04 -1.05
N VAL A 511 19.45 18.78 -1.90
CA VAL A 511 20.67 19.61 -2.03
C VAL A 511 20.40 20.81 -2.94
N ASN A 512 19.74 20.57 -4.06
CA ASN A 512 19.52 21.60 -5.08
C ASN A 512 18.15 22.28 -4.98
N ASN A 513 17.30 21.92 -4.00
CA ASN A 513 15.93 22.42 -3.87
C ASN A 513 15.16 22.28 -5.19
N SER A 514 15.19 21.12 -5.79
CA SER A 514 14.61 20.85 -7.11
C SER A 514 13.95 19.47 -7.17
N VAL A 515 13.22 19.23 -8.24
CA VAL A 515 12.64 17.93 -8.54
C VAL A 515 12.96 17.53 -9.97
N THR A 516 13.04 16.23 -10.24
CA THR A 516 13.24 15.67 -11.58
C THR A 516 12.09 14.73 -11.91
N LYS A 517 11.63 14.71 -13.17
CA LYS A 517 10.57 13.80 -13.59
C LYS A 517 11.14 12.39 -13.80
N ARG A 518 10.65 11.41 -13.02
CA ARG A 518 10.98 9.99 -13.21
C ARG A 518 10.00 9.30 -14.15
N ALA A 519 8.70 9.51 -13.94
CA ALA A 519 7.65 8.88 -14.73
C ALA A 519 6.43 9.79 -14.83
N GLU A 520 5.60 9.55 -15.84
CA GLU A 520 4.31 10.20 -16.02
C GLU A 520 3.36 9.22 -16.69
N TYR A 521 2.12 9.18 -16.22
CA TYR A 521 1.03 8.38 -16.76
C TYR A 521 -0.14 9.30 -17.05
N ASP A 522 -0.88 9.04 -18.12
CA ASP A 522 -2.00 9.84 -18.59
C ASP A 522 -3.28 9.01 -18.78
N GLY A 523 -4.34 9.59 -19.31
CA GLY A 523 -5.63 8.93 -19.55
C GLY A 523 -6.53 8.85 -18.31
N PHE A 524 -6.15 9.50 -17.21
CA PHE A 524 -7.00 9.62 -16.03
C PHE A 524 -8.10 10.66 -16.21
N ALA A 525 -9.13 10.59 -15.38
CA ALA A 525 -10.02 11.72 -15.17
C ALA A 525 -9.36 12.78 -14.25
N ARG A 526 -10.08 13.73 -13.72
CA ARG A 526 -9.54 14.78 -12.86
C ARG A 526 -9.11 14.18 -11.52
N ILE A 527 -7.79 14.01 -11.32
CA ILE A 527 -7.22 13.34 -10.15
C ILE A 527 -7.52 14.14 -8.88
N LYS A 528 -8.10 13.48 -7.90
CA LYS A 528 -8.41 14.02 -6.57
C LYS A 528 -7.43 13.56 -5.50
N ASP A 529 -7.11 12.27 -5.50
CA ASP A 529 -6.21 11.67 -4.49
C ASP A 529 -5.52 10.44 -5.05
N VAL A 530 -4.36 10.11 -4.50
CA VAL A 530 -3.58 8.93 -4.87
C VAL A 530 -3.01 8.27 -3.62
N VAL A 531 -3.12 6.95 -3.53
CA VAL A 531 -2.46 6.18 -2.47
C VAL A 531 -1.85 4.91 -3.03
N TYR A 532 -0.65 4.56 -2.56
CA TYR A 532 -0.03 3.29 -2.92
C TYR A 532 -0.63 2.15 -2.09
N ARG A 533 -1.16 1.15 -2.76
CA ARG A 533 -1.57 -0.11 -2.20
C ARG A 533 -0.37 -1.03 -2.13
N GLU A 534 0.15 -1.21 -0.92
CA GLU A 534 1.27 -2.11 -0.67
C GLU A 534 0.76 -3.55 -0.53
N ARG A 535 1.54 -4.49 -1.03
CA ARG A 535 1.30 -5.91 -0.81
C ARG A 535 2.18 -6.43 0.33
N ARG A 536 1.69 -7.47 1.04
CA ARG A 536 2.46 -8.23 2.03
C ARG A 536 3.06 -9.49 1.40
#